data_cabb59ac5a3cf97d0c7d65f393f73062
#
_entry.id   cabb59ac5a3cf97d0c7d65f393f73062
#
_cell.length_a   1.000
_cell.length_b   1.000
_cell.length_c   1.000
_cell.angle_alpha   90.00
_cell.angle_beta   90.00
_cell.angle_gamma   90.00
#
_symmetry.space_group_name_H-M   'P 1'
#
loop_
_entity.id
_entity.type
_entity.pdbx_description
1 polymer ?
#
loop_
_entity_poly.entity_id
_entity_poly.type
_entity_poly.pdbx_seq_one_letter_code
_entity_poly.pdbx_strand_id
1 'polypeptide(L)'
;GKYAGTIGDFGAYSFNGNKIITTGGGGAVTAKDAKTVAHMQYISTQAKDDPHYYIHNEVGYNYRMTNLQAALGVAQMEELPEFIKRKHSNYELYQKLLDGFELGKLLGFREGTYSNQWFYSLEIPMERVNGSLRNIITKLQERGVQTRAIWGLIHEQLPYQNAITYEMEKAPYYSKCILNFPSSTQITEDDIVYVVEQIKDVLMS
;
A
#
# COMPACT_ATOMS: atom_id res chain seq x y z
N GLY A 1 -19.02 11.52 -1.71
CA GLY A 1 -17.81 10.88 -1.97
C GLY A 1 -16.86 11.64 -2.88
N LYS A 2 -15.58 11.65 -2.50
CA LYS A 2 -14.47 12.13 -3.33
C LYS A 2 -13.40 11.06 -3.37
N TYR A 3 -12.68 10.93 -4.47
CA TYR A 3 -11.54 10.02 -4.55
C TYR A 3 -10.36 10.56 -3.73
N ALA A 4 -9.66 9.68 -3.03
CA ALA A 4 -8.37 10.00 -2.45
C ALA A 4 -7.43 10.48 -3.57
N GLY A 5 -6.60 11.50 -3.28
CA GLY A 5 -5.78 12.14 -4.31
C GLY A 5 -6.47 13.27 -5.09
N THR A 6 -7.78 13.53 -4.85
CA THR A 6 -8.51 14.67 -5.46
C THR A 6 -9.02 15.70 -4.42
N ILE A 7 -8.63 15.53 -3.15
CA ILE A 7 -9.10 16.36 -2.03
C ILE A 7 -8.15 17.53 -1.79
N GLY A 8 -6.86 17.28 -1.71
CA GLY A 8 -5.81 18.28 -1.53
C GLY A 8 -5.55 19.11 -2.80
N ASP A 9 -4.53 19.94 -2.78
CA ASP A 9 -4.09 20.72 -3.94
C ASP A 9 -3.35 19.85 -4.95
N PHE A 10 -2.66 18.80 -4.45
CA PHE A 10 -2.00 17.77 -5.22
C PHE A 10 -2.49 16.38 -4.81
N GLY A 11 -2.53 15.48 -5.76
CA GLY A 11 -2.70 14.05 -5.55
C GLY A 11 -1.55 13.27 -6.16
N ALA A 12 -1.06 12.25 -5.44
CA ALA A 12 0.00 11.38 -5.92
C ALA A 12 -0.49 9.93 -5.95
N TYR A 13 -0.29 9.27 -7.07
CA TYR A 13 -0.65 7.86 -7.29
C TYR A 13 0.61 7.07 -7.62
N SER A 14 0.72 5.90 -7.05
CA SER A 14 1.86 5.00 -7.27
C SER A 14 1.46 3.81 -8.12
N PHE A 15 2.25 3.49 -9.14
CA PHE A 15 2.14 2.29 -9.96
C PHE A 15 3.31 1.32 -9.72
N ASN A 16 3.87 1.35 -8.49
CA ASN A 16 4.93 0.43 -8.10
C ASN A 16 4.44 -1.03 -8.13
N GLY A 17 5.37 -2.00 -8.17
CA GLY A 17 5.08 -3.42 -8.34
C GLY A 17 4.14 -4.06 -7.31
N ASN A 18 4.06 -3.48 -6.10
CA ASN A 18 3.19 -3.96 -5.03
C ASN A 18 1.81 -3.30 -4.97
N LYS A 19 1.44 -2.46 -5.93
CA LYS A 19 0.12 -1.81 -5.98
C LYS A 19 -0.92 -2.73 -6.63
N ILE A 20 -2.21 -2.36 -6.51
CA ILE A 20 -3.30 -3.12 -7.13
C ILE A 20 -3.14 -3.20 -8.63
N ILE A 21 -2.76 -2.08 -9.26
CA ILE A 21 -2.29 -2.01 -10.64
C ILE A 21 -0.86 -1.50 -10.67
N THR A 22 -0.08 -1.98 -11.62
CA THR A 22 1.34 -1.65 -11.69
C THR A 22 1.80 -1.38 -13.11
N THR A 23 2.79 -0.52 -13.25
CA THR A 23 3.59 -0.34 -14.48
C THR A 23 5.05 -0.75 -14.25
N GLY A 24 5.30 -1.59 -13.22
CA GLY A 24 6.65 -1.94 -12.77
C GLY A 24 7.32 -0.86 -11.93
N GLY A 25 6.93 0.37 -12.10
CA GLY A 25 7.38 1.57 -11.41
C GLY A 25 6.61 2.78 -11.91
N GLY A 26 6.98 3.99 -11.45
CA GLY A 26 6.31 5.23 -11.86
C GLY A 26 5.06 5.54 -11.04
N GLY A 27 4.29 6.51 -11.52
CA GLY A 27 3.10 7.02 -10.86
C GLY A 27 2.44 8.13 -11.66
N ALA A 28 1.44 8.76 -11.06
CA ALA A 28 0.78 9.94 -11.60
C ALA A 28 0.63 11.01 -10.53
N VAL A 29 0.67 12.26 -10.94
CA VAL A 29 0.37 13.41 -10.09
C VAL A 29 -0.79 14.17 -10.69
N THR A 30 -1.72 14.58 -9.85
CA THR A 30 -2.85 15.46 -10.20
C THR A 30 -2.75 16.78 -9.46
N ALA A 31 -3.25 17.85 -10.06
CA ALA A 31 -3.41 19.15 -9.42
C ALA A 31 -4.71 19.79 -9.86
N LYS A 32 -5.17 20.82 -9.10
CA LYS A 32 -6.45 21.46 -9.33
C LYS A 32 -6.44 22.43 -10.50
N ASP A 33 -5.30 23.04 -10.82
CA ASP A 33 -5.19 24.05 -11.86
C ASP A 33 -4.27 23.63 -13.02
N ALA A 34 -4.64 24.05 -14.23
CA ALA A 34 -3.94 23.67 -15.45
C ALA A 34 -2.51 24.24 -15.54
N LYS A 35 -2.23 25.38 -14.91
CA LYS A 35 -0.90 26.00 -14.93
C LYS A 35 0.09 25.13 -14.13
N THR A 36 -0.32 24.68 -12.96
CA THR A 36 0.47 23.76 -12.12
C THR A 36 0.68 22.43 -12.84
N VAL A 37 -0.34 21.87 -13.49
CA VAL A 37 -0.20 20.64 -14.27
C VAL A 37 0.80 20.81 -15.41
N ALA A 38 0.73 21.90 -16.17
CA ALA A 38 1.66 22.22 -17.25
C ALA A 38 3.10 22.36 -16.73
N HIS A 39 3.30 23.02 -15.59
CA HIS A 39 4.62 23.14 -14.96
C HIS A 39 5.18 21.80 -14.48
N MET A 40 4.34 20.97 -13.84
CA MET A 40 4.74 19.59 -13.46
C MET A 40 5.16 18.75 -14.68
N GLN A 41 4.42 18.86 -15.78
CA GLN A 41 4.79 18.20 -17.05
C GLN A 41 6.12 18.72 -17.58
N TYR A 42 6.33 20.02 -17.58
CA TYR A 42 7.56 20.67 -18.03
C TYR A 42 8.78 20.20 -17.24
N ILE A 43 8.75 20.28 -15.91
CA ILE A 43 9.87 19.82 -15.07
C ILE A 43 10.09 18.31 -15.14
N SER A 44 9.05 17.48 -15.31
CA SER A 44 9.17 16.03 -15.46
C SER A 44 9.72 15.58 -16.81
N THR A 45 9.80 16.51 -17.79
CA THR A 45 10.38 16.31 -19.12
C THR A 45 11.68 17.08 -19.30
N GLN A 46 12.48 17.18 -18.24
CA GLN A 46 13.79 17.82 -18.22
C GLN A 46 13.75 19.36 -18.31
N ALA A 47 12.60 20.02 -18.12
CA ALA A 47 12.45 21.48 -18.26
C ALA A 47 13.07 21.99 -19.57
N LYS A 48 12.71 21.37 -20.69
CA LYS A 48 13.30 21.64 -21.99
C LYS A 48 12.56 22.79 -22.69
N ASP A 49 13.18 23.96 -22.76
CA ASP A 49 12.63 25.15 -23.41
C ASP A 49 12.80 25.13 -24.92
N ASP A 50 13.96 24.70 -25.39
CA ASP A 50 14.23 24.50 -26.82
C ASP A 50 14.70 23.06 -27.08
N PRO A 51 13.87 22.24 -27.77
CA PRO A 51 14.23 20.85 -28.07
C PRO A 51 15.33 20.71 -29.10
N HIS A 52 15.57 21.73 -29.96
CA HIS A 52 16.58 21.68 -31.02
C HIS A 52 17.97 22.02 -30.50
N TYR A 53 18.04 22.99 -29.56
CA TYR A 53 19.29 23.45 -29.00
C TYR A 53 19.56 22.97 -27.58
N TYR A 54 18.62 22.15 -27.00
CA TYR A 54 18.73 21.62 -25.67
C TYR A 54 18.91 22.70 -24.59
N ILE A 55 18.15 23.82 -24.74
CA ILE A 55 18.17 24.91 -23.76
C ILE A 55 17.21 24.57 -22.62
N HIS A 56 17.69 24.78 -21.40
CA HIS A 56 16.97 24.53 -20.16
C HIS A 56 17.11 25.76 -19.25
N ASN A 57 16.01 26.45 -18.98
CA ASN A 57 16.02 27.65 -18.11
C ASN A 57 15.70 27.32 -16.64
N GLU A 58 15.32 26.07 -16.37
CA GLU A 58 14.97 25.57 -15.04
C GLU A 58 15.54 24.15 -14.86
N VAL A 59 15.73 23.72 -13.60
CA VAL A 59 16.13 22.35 -13.29
C VAL A 59 14.94 21.42 -13.50
N GLY A 60 15.11 20.44 -14.38
CA GLY A 60 14.10 19.43 -14.66
C GLY A 60 14.64 18.01 -14.47
N TYR A 61 13.74 17.05 -14.57
CA TYR A 61 14.01 15.63 -14.31
C TYR A 61 13.51 14.77 -15.46
N ASN A 62 14.13 13.62 -15.65
CA ASN A 62 13.63 12.62 -16.61
C ASN A 62 12.69 11.64 -15.89
N TYR A 63 11.48 12.09 -15.60
CA TYR A 63 10.48 11.34 -14.81
C TYR A 63 9.26 10.90 -15.62
N ARG A 64 9.29 11.09 -16.94
CA ARG A 64 8.17 10.65 -17.78
C ARG A 64 8.11 9.14 -17.90
N MET A 65 6.89 8.63 -17.77
CA MET A 65 6.58 7.23 -18.02
C MET A 65 6.93 6.84 -19.47
N THR A 66 7.59 5.70 -19.64
CA THR A 66 7.89 5.16 -20.98
C THR A 66 6.63 4.58 -21.63
N ASN A 67 6.63 4.44 -22.96
CA ASN A 67 5.51 3.83 -23.70
C ASN A 67 5.23 2.40 -23.25
N LEU A 68 6.26 1.61 -22.90
CA LEU A 68 6.10 0.25 -22.37
C LEU A 68 5.36 0.26 -21.03
N GLN A 69 5.75 1.15 -20.11
CA GLN A 69 5.07 1.31 -18.84
C GLN A 69 3.63 1.79 -19.03
N ALA A 70 3.40 2.74 -19.94
CA ALA A 70 2.06 3.24 -20.24
C ALA A 70 1.15 2.15 -20.83
N ALA A 71 1.66 1.32 -21.76
CA ALA A 71 0.92 0.21 -22.33
C ALA A 71 0.51 -0.83 -21.26
N LEU A 72 1.45 -1.19 -20.38
CA LEU A 72 1.12 -2.05 -19.22
C LEU A 72 0.06 -1.40 -18.34
N GLY A 73 0.19 -0.10 -18.07
CA GLY A 73 -0.77 0.66 -17.26
C GLY A 73 -2.18 0.67 -17.86
N VAL A 74 -2.31 0.81 -19.18
CA VAL A 74 -3.61 0.73 -19.89
C VAL A 74 -4.24 -0.64 -19.66
N ALA A 75 -3.52 -1.73 -19.93
CA ALA A 75 -4.00 -3.08 -19.72
C ALA A 75 -4.42 -3.34 -18.25
N GLN A 76 -3.63 -2.85 -17.30
CA GLN A 76 -3.96 -2.97 -15.87
C GLN A 76 -5.18 -2.13 -15.46
N MET A 77 -5.41 -0.98 -16.09
CA MET A 77 -6.60 -0.14 -15.85
C MET A 77 -7.87 -0.81 -16.36
N GLU A 78 -7.81 -1.53 -17.46
CA GLU A 78 -8.94 -2.31 -18.00
C GLU A 78 -9.41 -3.38 -17.01
N GLU A 79 -8.46 -4.01 -16.30
CA GLU A 79 -8.74 -5.05 -15.31
C GLU A 79 -9.03 -4.52 -13.88
N LEU A 80 -8.82 -3.24 -13.62
CA LEU A 80 -8.93 -2.65 -12.27
C LEU A 80 -10.27 -2.92 -11.58
N PRO A 81 -11.44 -2.81 -12.25
CA PRO A 81 -12.72 -3.11 -11.60
C PRO A 81 -12.80 -4.56 -11.08
N GLU A 82 -12.30 -5.52 -11.86
CA GLU A 82 -12.29 -6.92 -11.46
C GLU A 82 -11.28 -7.19 -10.34
N PHE A 83 -10.10 -6.55 -10.38
CA PHE A 83 -9.14 -6.64 -9.29
C PHE A 83 -9.72 -6.12 -7.96
N ILE A 84 -10.41 -4.98 -7.98
CA ILE A 84 -11.06 -4.44 -6.78
C ILE A 84 -12.13 -5.40 -6.27
N LYS A 85 -12.96 -5.96 -7.15
CA LYS A 85 -13.99 -6.93 -6.79
C LYS A 85 -13.36 -8.16 -6.11
N ARG A 86 -12.31 -8.74 -6.69
CA ARG A 86 -11.58 -9.88 -6.09
C ARG A 86 -11.01 -9.54 -4.73
N LYS A 87 -10.43 -8.35 -4.58
CA LYS A 87 -9.91 -7.91 -3.28
C LYS A 87 -11.00 -7.79 -2.22
N HIS A 88 -12.19 -7.33 -2.58
CA HIS A 88 -13.33 -7.31 -1.66
C HIS A 88 -13.77 -8.73 -1.28
N SER A 89 -13.94 -9.63 -2.25
CA SER A 89 -14.30 -11.03 -1.98
C SER A 89 -13.26 -11.75 -1.11
N ASN A 90 -11.97 -11.56 -1.38
CA ASN A 90 -10.91 -12.13 -0.56
C ASN A 90 -10.93 -11.58 0.88
N TYR A 91 -11.17 -10.28 1.06
CA TYR A 91 -11.30 -9.67 2.38
C TYR A 91 -12.49 -10.25 3.16
N GLU A 92 -13.64 -10.41 2.51
CA GLU A 92 -14.83 -11.00 3.11
C GLU A 92 -14.58 -12.46 3.55
N LEU A 93 -13.84 -13.24 2.74
CA LEU A 93 -13.47 -14.60 3.11
C LEU A 93 -12.52 -14.61 4.32
N TYR A 94 -11.49 -13.75 4.34
CA TYR A 94 -10.65 -13.59 5.53
C TYR A 94 -11.45 -13.20 6.76
N GLN A 95 -12.39 -12.27 6.61
CA GLN A 95 -13.26 -11.83 7.70
C GLN A 95 -14.08 -12.99 8.27
N LYS A 96 -14.68 -13.78 7.39
CA LYS A 96 -15.45 -14.98 7.78
C LYS A 96 -14.59 -16.02 8.50
N LEU A 97 -13.38 -16.28 8.00
CA LEU A 97 -12.48 -17.30 8.58
C LEU A 97 -11.84 -16.85 9.89
N LEU A 98 -11.70 -15.54 10.11
CA LEU A 98 -11.17 -14.95 11.34
C LEU A 98 -12.25 -14.56 12.33
N ASP A 99 -13.52 -14.74 11.99
CA ASP A 99 -14.63 -14.45 12.93
C ASP A 99 -14.52 -15.30 14.20
N GLY A 100 -14.72 -14.64 15.34
CA GLY A 100 -14.56 -15.26 16.66
C GLY A 100 -13.13 -15.63 17.07
N PHE A 101 -12.11 -15.31 16.27
CA PHE A 101 -10.72 -15.56 16.66
C PHE A 101 -10.18 -14.48 17.58
N GLU A 102 -9.99 -14.83 18.86
CA GLU A 102 -9.65 -13.87 19.92
C GLU A 102 -8.21 -13.33 19.90
N LEU A 103 -7.28 -14.02 19.21
CA LEU A 103 -5.87 -13.62 19.12
C LEU A 103 -5.55 -12.79 17.88
N GLY A 104 -6.58 -12.35 17.15
CA GLY A 104 -6.37 -11.48 16.00
C GLY A 104 -7.68 -10.84 15.56
N LYS A 105 -7.63 -9.53 15.34
CA LYS A 105 -8.77 -8.76 14.83
C LYS A 105 -8.44 -8.24 13.42
N LEU A 106 -9.17 -8.71 12.41
CA LEU A 106 -9.08 -8.12 11.08
C LEU A 106 -9.54 -6.67 11.12
N LEU A 107 -8.68 -5.75 10.72
CA LEU A 107 -8.99 -4.32 10.71
C LEU A 107 -9.94 -4.00 9.55
N GLY A 108 -11.04 -3.32 9.90
CA GLY A 108 -11.97 -2.76 8.94
C GLY A 108 -11.53 -1.39 8.42
N PHE A 109 -12.37 -0.80 7.61
CA PHE A 109 -12.18 0.54 7.05
C PHE A 109 -13.14 1.51 7.71
N ARG A 110 -12.76 2.80 7.69
CA ARG A 110 -13.59 3.85 8.30
C ARG A 110 -14.97 3.88 7.65
N GLU A 111 -16.01 3.96 8.47
CA GLU A 111 -17.38 4.13 8.02
C GLU A 111 -17.52 5.33 7.06
N GLY A 112 -18.35 5.20 6.04
CA GLY A 112 -18.54 6.21 4.98
C GLY A 112 -17.39 6.29 3.96
N THR A 113 -16.40 5.37 4.03
CA THR A 113 -15.35 5.24 3.02
C THR A 113 -15.50 3.96 2.20
N TYR A 114 -15.12 4.03 0.92
CA TYR A 114 -14.96 2.86 0.08
C TYR A 114 -13.47 2.62 -0.17
N SER A 115 -12.92 1.58 0.47
CA SER A 115 -11.52 1.20 0.32
C SER A 115 -11.33 0.31 -0.90
N ASN A 116 -10.22 0.46 -1.61
CA ASN A 116 -9.77 -0.48 -2.62
C ASN A 116 -9.13 -1.75 -2.04
N GLN A 117 -9.04 -1.82 -0.71
CA GLN A 117 -8.51 -2.95 0.07
C GLN A 117 -7.11 -3.42 -0.37
N TRP A 118 -6.21 -2.46 -0.57
CA TRP A 118 -4.84 -2.75 -1.01
C TRP A 118 -4.13 -3.77 -0.10
N PHE A 119 -4.19 -3.58 1.23
CA PHE A 119 -3.69 -4.53 2.22
C PHE A 119 -4.79 -5.01 3.15
N TYR A 120 -4.63 -6.23 3.65
CA TYR A 120 -5.39 -6.77 4.77
C TYR A 120 -4.49 -6.76 5.99
N SER A 121 -4.99 -6.26 7.09
CA SER A 121 -4.22 -6.04 8.32
C SER A 121 -4.90 -6.69 9.50
N LEU A 122 -4.15 -7.49 10.25
CA LEU A 122 -4.57 -8.12 11.49
C LEU A 122 -3.94 -7.38 12.66
N GLU A 123 -4.74 -6.90 13.58
CA GLU A 123 -4.31 -6.41 14.88
C GLU A 123 -4.18 -7.59 15.84
N ILE A 124 -3.00 -7.79 16.39
CA ILE A 124 -2.67 -8.91 17.27
C ILE A 124 -2.52 -8.38 18.71
N PRO A 125 -3.27 -8.90 19.71
CA PRO A 125 -3.10 -8.52 21.11
C PRO A 125 -1.79 -9.12 21.64
N MET A 126 -0.67 -8.40 21.42
CA MET A 126 0.68 -8.91 21.69
C MET A 126 0.92 -9.33 23.15
N GLU A 127 0.12 -8.85 24.09
CA GLU A 127 0.13 -9.26 25.49
C GLU A 127 -0.48 -10.65 25.73
N ARG A 128 -1.20 -11.19 24.74
CA ARG A 128 -1.88 -12.50 24.80
C ARG A 128 -1.21 -13.58 23.95
N VAL A 129 -0.15 -13.23 23.24
CA VAL A 129 0.59 -14.15 22.36
C VAL A 129 2.04 -14.29 22.80
N ASN A 130 2.65 -15.44 22.51
CA ASN A 130 4.04 -15.69 22.83
C ASN A 130 4.97 -15.09 21.79
N GLY A 131 5.98 -14.34 22.25
CA GLY A 131 7.03 -13.79 21.39
C GLY A 131 6.74 -12.38 20.88
N SER A 132 7.45 -11.98 19.84
CA SER A 132 7.35 -10.67 19.20
C SER A 132 6.70 -10.79 17.82
N LEU A 133 6.20 -9.66 17.28
CA LEU A 133 5.68 -9.61 15.92
C LEU A 133 6.72 -10.12 14.89
N ARG A 134 8.02 -9.86 15.12
CA ARG A 134 9.11 -10.39 14.30
C ARG A 134 9.15 -11.91 14.32
N ASN A 135 9.01 -12.53 15.49
CA ASN A 135 9.00 -14.00 15.62
C ASN A 135 7.79 -14.61 14.90
N ILE A 136 6.61 -13.98 15.01
CA ILE A 136 5.40 -14.40 14.29
C ILE A 136 5.63 -14.36 12.77
N ILE A 137 6.18 -13.26 12.26
CA ILE A 137 6.51 -13.11 10.82
C ILE A 137 7.49 -14.19 10.37
N THR A 138 8.54 -14.47 11.17
CA THR A 138 9.53 -15.51 10.84
C THR A 138 8.90 -16.90 10.79
N LYS A 139 8.12 -17.28 11.81
CA LYS A 139 7.39 -18.57 11.84
C LYS A 139 6.44 -18.72 10.66
N LEU A 140 5.71 -17.67 10.27
CA LEU A 140 4.82 -17.68 9.11
C LEU A 140 5.60 -17.83 7.79
N GLN A 141 6.73 -17.15 7.66
CA GLN A 141 7.60 -17.28 6.49
C GLN A 141 8.17 -18.70 6.34
N GLU A 142 8.58 -19.33 7.43
CA GLU A 142 9.04 -20.74 7.43
C GLU A 142 7.95 -21.73 6.96
N ARG A 143 6.68 -21.34 7.10
CA ARG A 143 5.50 -22.08 6.63
C ARG A 143 5.04 -21.64 5.24
N GLY A 144 5.83 -20.83 4.52
CA GLY A 144 5.52 -20.37 3.17
C GLY A 144 4.52 -19.20 3.12
N VAL A 145 4.12 -18.63 4.26
CA VAL A 145 3.20 -17.49 4.32
C VAL A 145 3.98 -16.19 4.46
N GLN A 146 4.06 -15.43 3.38
CA GLN A 146 4.75 -14.15 3.38
C GLN A 146 3.88 -13.06 4.03
N THR A 147 4.32 -12.58 5.19
CA THR A 147 3.67 -11.52 5.95
C THR A 147 4.64 -10.36 6.21
N ARG A 148 4.12 -9.21 6.62
CA ARG A 148 4.93 -8.03 6.95
C ARG A 148 4.31 -7.28 8.11
N ALA A 149 5.14 -6.67 8.95
CA ALA A 149 4.68 -5.63 9.87
C ALA A 149 4.17 -4.42 9.06
N ILE A 150 3.36 -3.58 9.70
CA ILE A 150 3.09 -2.24 9.17
C ILE A 150 4.39 -1.43 9.12
N TRP A 151 4.43 -0.36 8.31
CA TRP A 151 5.64 0.45 8.15
C TRP A 151 6.17 0.98 9.49
N GLY A 152 7.50 0.97 9.62
CA GLY A 152 8.17 1.60 10.75
C GLY A 152 7.88 3.09 10.83
N LEU A 153 7.92 3.63 12.04
CA LEU A 153 7.60 5.04 12.30
C LEU A 153 8.66 5.95 11.67
N ILE A 154 8.22 6.94 10.92
CA ILE A 154 9.12 7.82 10.16
C ILE A 154 10.09 8.56 11.10
N HIS A 155 9.60 9.06 12.24
CA HIS A 155 10.43 9.80 13.21
C HIS A 155 11.47 8.91 13.94
N GLU A 156 11.35 7.59 13.87
CA GLU A 156 12.34 6.63 14.37
C GLU A 156 13.42 6.29 13.34
N GLN A 157 13.23 6.69 12.07
CA GLN A 157 14.21 6.47 11.01
C GLN A 157 15.38 7.46 11.16
N LEU A 158 16.61 6.98 10.99
CA LEU A 158 17.82 7.78 11.16
C LEU A 158 17.78 9.17 10.49
N PRO A 159 17.28 9.32 9.24
CA PRO A 159 17.22 10.64 8.60
C PRO A 159 16.25 11.61 9.25
N TYR A 160 15.31 11.14 10.08
CA TYR A 160 14.21 11.93 10.63
C TYR A 160 14.17 11.97 12.16
N GLN A 161 15.21 11.51 12.86
CA GLN A 161 15.28 11.46 14.32
C GLN A 161 15.09 12.82 15.00
N ASN A 162 15.44 13.91 14.30
CA ASN A 162 15.26 15.28 14.80
C ASN A 162 13.99 15.96 14.26
N ALA A 163 13.11 15.22 13.58
CA ALA A 163 11.85 15.75 13.08
C ALA A 163 10.87 16.02 14.24
N ILE A 164 10.04 17.05 14.06
CA ILE A 164 9.00 17.39 15.03
C ILE A 164 7.96 16.27 15.05
N THR A 165 7.61 15.82 16.24
CA THR A 165 6.53 14.85 16.49
C THR A 165 5.42 15.50 17.32
N TYR A 166 4.19 15.06 17.12
CA TYR A 166 3.04 15.56 17.85
C TYR A 166 2.08 14.41 18.20
N GLU A 167 1.73 14.29 19.48
CA GLU A 167 0.75 13.32 20.01
C GLU A 167 0.92 11.88 19.49
N MET A 168 2.13 11.32 19.63
CA MET A 168 2.49 10.00 19.13
C MET A 168 2.01 8.88 20.08
N GLU A 169 0.69 8.63 20.13
CA GLU A 169 0.10 7.60 20.99
C GLU A 169 -0.23 6.31 20.21
N LYS A 170 -1.05 6.43 19.17
CA LYS A 170 -1.58 5.26 18.44
C LYS A 170 -0.59 4.65 17.46
N ALA A 171 0.23 5.47 16.78
CA ALA A 171 1.15 4.97 15.78
C ALA A 171 2.22 4.03 16.39
N PRO A 172 2.84 4.33 17.55
CA PRO A 172 3.74 3.40 18.23
C PRO A 172 3.07 2.09 18.68
N TYR A 173 1.80 2.13 19.05
CA TYR A 173 1.04 0.92 19.35
C TYR A 173 0.88 0.05 18.11
N TYR A 174 0.32 0.61 17.04
CA TYR A 174 0.05 -0.16 15.81
C TYR A 174 1.32 -0.70 15.15
N SER A 175 2.43 0.03 15.21
CA SER A 175 3.71 -0.44 14.65
C SER A 175 4.21 -1.76 15.26
N LYS A 176 3.73 -2.11 16.47
CA LYS A 176 4.15 -3.30 17.22
C LYS A 176 3.18 -4.48 17.07
N CYS A 177 1.95 -4.24 16.64
CA CYS A 177 0.89 -5.25 16.68
C CYS A 177 0.16 -5.50 15.36
N ILE A 178 0.46 -4.73 14.30
CA ILE A 178 -0.20 -4.93 13.00
C ILE A 178 0.61 -5.84 12.10
N LEU A 179 -0.04 -6.93 11.67
CA LEU A 179 0.46 -7.87 10.69
C LEU A 179 -0.30 -7.72 9.38
N ASN A 180 0.40 -7.36 8.29
CA ASN A 180 -0.13 -7.42 6.93
C ASN A 180 0.11 -8.82 6.36
N PHE A 181 -0.89 -9.41 5.73
CA PHE A 181 -0.86 -10.75 5.19
C PHE A 181 -1.27 -10.80 3.71
N PRO A 182 -1.14 -11.96 3.02
CA PRO A 182 -1.33 -12.06 1.59
C PRO A 182 -2.64 -11.46 1.08
N SER A 183 -2.55 -10.58 0.10
CA SER A 183 -3.68 -9.84 -0.46
C SER A 183 -3.63 -9.74 -1.99
N SER A 184 -2.96 -10.68 -2.66
CA SER A 184 -2.89 -10.74 -4.12
C SER A 184 -4.28 -10.93 -4.73
N THR A 185 -4.51 -10.39 -5.92
CA THR A 185 -5.69 -10.67 -6.74
C THR A 185 -5.66 -12.08 -7.34
N GLN A 186 -4.53 -12.78 -7.28
CA GLN A 186 -4.36 -14.15 -7.79
C GLN A 186 -4.45 -15.22 -6.70
N ILE A 187 -4.60 -14.82 -5.43
CA ILE A 187 -4.73 -15.77 -4.32
C ILE A 187 -6.05 -16.55 -4.46
N THR A 188 -5.98 -17.86 -4.27
CA THR A 188 -7.17 -18.73 -4.31
C THR A 188 -7.85 -18.80 -2.94
N GLU A 189 -9.08 -19.32 -2.90
CA GLU A 189 -9.80 -19.55 -1.63
C GLU A 189 -9.04 -20.56 -0.75
N ASP A 190 -8.48 -21.62 -1.33
CA ASP A 190 -7.67 -22.60 -0.60
C ASP A 190 -6.40 -21.98 0.00
N ASP A 191 -5.73 -21.08 -0.74
CA ASP A 191 -4.59 -20.34 -0.21
C ASP A 191 -5.01 -19.46 0.97
N ILE A 192 -6.17 -18.80 0.90
CA ILE A 192 -6.70 -17.97 1.98
C ILE A 192 -6.98 -18.81 3.22
N VAL A 193 -7.62 -19.99 3.05
CA VAL A 193 -7.85 -20.94 4.15
C VAL A 193 -6.52 -21.34 4.78
N TYR A 194 -5.54 -21.75 3.97
CA TYR A 194 -4.21 -22.12 4.44
C TYR A 194 -3.54 -20.99 5.23
N VAL A 195 -3.56 -19.77 4.68
CA VAL A 195 -2.97 -18.59 5.36
C VAL A 195 -3.60 -18.38 6.74
N VAL A 196 -4.94 -18.46 6.85
CA VAL A 196 -5.64 -18.27 8.11
C VAL A 196 -5.32 -19.37 9.11
N GLU A 197 -5.26 -20.64 8.67
CA GLU A 197 -4.87 -21.76 9.53
C GLU A 197 -3.46 -21.58 10.09
N GLN A 198 -2.49 -21.18 9.23
CA GLN A 198 -1.13 -20.93 9.68
C GLN A 198 -1.04 -19.75 10.65
N ILE A 199 -1.79 -18.66 10.41
CA ILE A 199 -1.85 -17.52 11.34
C ILE A 199 -2.39 -17.97 12.70
N LYS A 200 -3.52 -18.68 12.73
CA LYS A 200 -4.13 -19.17 13.97
C LYS A 200 -3.16 -20.09 14.74
N ASP A 201 -2.55 -21.05 14.08
CA ASP A 201 -1.64 -22.00 14.70
C ASP A 201 -0.40 -21.31 15.29
N VAL A 202 0.20 -20.38 14.55
CA VAL A 202 1.37 -19.60 15.04
C VAL A 202 1.02 -18.70 16.22
N LEU A 203 -0.19 -18.12 16.26
CA LEU A 203 -0.59 -17.25 17.37
C LEU A 203 -1.01 -18.02 18.62
N MET A 204 -1.45 -19.28 18.49
CA MET A 204 -1.79 -20.17 19.60
C MET A 204 -0.59 -20.94 20.17
N SER A 205 0.55 -20.98 19.49
CA SER A 205 1.77 -21.67 19.90
C SER A 205 2.72 -20.80 20.72
#